data_2921ddcdc641d08d5d6373a31e568f23
#
_entry.id   2921ddcdc641d08d5d6373a31e568f23
#
_cell.length_a   1.000
_cell.length_b   1.000
_cell.length_c   1.000
_cell.angle_alpha   90.00
_cell.angle_beta   90.00
_cell.angle_gamma   90.00
#
_symmetry.space_group_name_H-M   'P 1'
#
loop_
_entity.id
_entity.type
_entity.pdbx_description
1 polymer ?
#
loop_
_entity_poly.entity_id
_entity_poly.type
_entity_poly.pdbx_seq_one_letter_code
_entity_poly.pdbx_strand_id
1 'polypeptide(L)'
;MARVYIEELSHHAGDEVTLKGWLAGKRSSGKIHFLQVRDGTGVCQCVASLADLGADRFAAADHMGQETSLEVTGVVREDKRAPGGFELTLKSIEIVSPATDYPITPKDHGVAFLLDNRHLWIRSSRQHAILRVRSEVESACRDFFHERGFVLFDAPILTPTSCEGTTNLFELDYFGERKAYLTQSGQLYAEAGALAFGKVYCFGPTFRAEKSKTRRHLTEFWMVEPEVAYCDLDGDMELAEQFVSYIVGRVLERRGAELKTLERDTTKLQSAAQLPYPRISYDEAIERLKKKGVAVNWGDDFGGDEETALSEEFDRPVMVHRYPTACKA
;
A
#
# COMPACT_ATOMS: atom_id res chain seq x y z
N MET A 1 -31.18 -14.32 -7.66
CA MET A 1 -29.85 -14.77 -8.10
C MET A 1 -28.81 -14.44 -7.04
N ALA A 2 -27.73 -15.24 -6.93
CA ALA A 2 -26.67 -14.93 -5.99
C ALA A 2 -25.87 -13.72 -6.47
N ARG A 3 -25.48 -12.83 -5.55
CA ARG A 3 -24.51 -11.78 -5.81
C ARG A 3 -23.14 -12.43 -5.99
N VAL A 4 -22.45 -12.06 -7.08
CA VAL A 4 -21.09 -12.51 -7.38
C VAL A 4 -20.16 -11.31 -7.39
N TYR A 5 -18.92 -11.47 -6.96
CA TYR A 5 -17.88 -10.46 -7.08
C TYR A 5 -17.12 -10.59 -8.41
N ILE A 6 -16.59 -9.48 -8.91
CA ILE A 6 -15.92 -9.44 -10.21
C ILE A 6 -14.68 -10.37 -10.23
N GLU A 7 -13.96 -10.50 -9.14
CA GLU A 7 -12.81 -11.42 -9.03
C GLU A 7 -13.20 -12.91 -9.16
N GLU A 8 -14.48 -13.24 -8.95
CA GLU A 8 -15.00 -14.62 -9.02
C GLU A 8 -15.56 -15.00 -10.40
N LEU A 9 -15.63 -14.06 -11.35
CA LEU A 9 -16.28 -14.28 -12.66
C LEU A 9 -15.71 -15.45 -13.43
N SER A 10 -14.44 -15.80 -13.27
CA SER A 10 -13.83 -16.97 -13.90
C SER A 10 -14.49 -18.30 -13.51
N HIS A 11 -15.11 -18.36 -12.34
CA HIS A 11 -15.83 -19.55 -11.84
C HIS A 11 -17.28 -19.62 -12.33
N HIS A 12 -17.76 -18.59 -13.02
CA HIS A 12 -19.14 -18.42 -13.44
C HIS A 12 -19.31 -18.30 -14.97
N ALA A 13 -18.31 -18.76 -15.74
CA ALA A 13 -18.38 -18.71 -17.21
C ALA A 13 -19.62 -19.46 -17.74
N GLY A 14 -20.50 -18.77 -18.48
CA GLY A 14 -21.76 -19.28 -18.97
C GLY A 14 -22.96 -19.10 -18.03
N ASP A 15 -22.75 -18.76 -16.76
CA ASP A 15 -23.81 -18.55 -15.78
C ASP A 15 -24.42 -17.16 -15.93
N GLU A 16 -25.66 -17.05 -15.48
CA GLU A 16 -26.34 -15.77 -15.28
C GLU A 16 -26.12 -15.28 -13.84
N VAL A 17 -25.42 -14.15 -13.69
CA VAL A 17 -25.03 -13.58 -12.41
C VAL A 17 -25.47 -12.12 -12.24
N THR A 18 -25.52 -11.66 -11.00
CA THR A 18 -25.77 -10.25 -10.66
C THR A 18 -24.52 -9.62 -10.04
N LEU A 19 -24.04 -8.53 -10.65
CA LEU A 19 -22.99 -7.67 -10.09
C LEU A 19 -23.64 -6.43 -9.49
N LYS A 20 -23.13 -5.98 -8.35
CA LYS A 20 -23.51 -4.72 -7.71
C LYS A 20 -22.27 -3.84 -7.59
N GLY A 21 -22.34 -2.63 -8.10
CA GLY A 21 -21.17 -1.77 -8.13
C GLY A 21 -21.45 -0.35 -8.63
N TRP A 22 -20.41 0.26 -9.16
CA TRP A 22 -20.41 1.64 -9.65
C TRP A 22 -19.93 1.70 -11.09
N LEU A 23 -20.53 2.60 -11.86
CA LEU A 23 -20.13 2.86 -13.25
C LEU A 23 -18.82 3.63 -13.28
N ALA A 24 -17.70 2.93 -13.44
CA ALA A 24 -16.37 3.54 -13.53
C ALA A 24 -16.14 4.26 -14.88
N GLY A 25 -16.77 3.79 -15.94
CA GLY A 25 -16.68 4.39 -17.27
C GLY A 25 -17.72 3.83 -18.23
N LYS A 26 -17.96 4.57 -19.31
CA LYS A 26 -18.92 4.19 -20.35
C LYS A 26 -18.41 4.62 -21.72
N ARG A 27 -18.59 3.77 -22.71
CA ARG A 27 -18.47 4.12 -24.14
C ARG A 27 -19.66 3.57 -24.88
N SER A 28 -20.11 4.30 -25.91
CA SER A 28 -21.25 3.92 -26.72
C SER A 28 -20.84 3.73 -28.18
N SER A 29 -21.41 2.74 -28.83
CA SER A 29 -21.21 2.48 -30.26
C SER A 29 -22.55 2.02 -30.88
N GLY A 30 -23.26 2.95 -31.50
CA GLY A 30 -24.56 2.68 -32.10
C GLY A 30 -25.60 2.17 -31.08
N LYS A 31 -26.00 0.91 -31.23
CA LYS A 31 -27.02 0.25 -30.38
C LYS A 31 -26.40 -0.56 -29.23
N ILE A 32 -25.15 -0.26 -28.83
CA ILE A 32 -24.45 -0.97 -27.78
C ILE A 32 -23.77 0.05 -26.86
N HIS A 33 -23.91 -0.13 -25.54
CA HIS A 33 -23.10 0.52 -24.52
C HIS A 33 -22.14 -0.52 -23.92
N PHE A 34 -20.88 -0.12 -23.73
CA PHE A 34 -19.88 -0.84 -22.98
C PHE A 34 -19.72 -0.12 -21.64
N LEU A 35 -20.26 -0.72 -20.60
CA LEU A 35 -20.22 -0.18 -19.23
C LEU A 35 -19.07 -0.82 -18.49
N GLN A 36 -18.22 -0.03 -17.88
CA GLN A 36 -17.19 -0.53 -16.96
C GLN A 36 -17.75 -0.47 -15.54
N VAL A 37 -18.15 -1.60 -15.00
CA VAL A 37 -18.68 -1.73 -13.65
C VAL A 37 -17.57 -2.13 -12.71
N ARG A 38 -17.42 -1.41 -11.61
CA ARG A 38 -16.45 -1.67 -10.55
C ARG A 38 -17.19 -2.04 -9.26
N ASP A 39 -16.73 -3.10 -8.57
CA ASP A 39 -17.34 -3.56 -7.30
C ASP A 39 -16.38 -3.55 -6.09
N GLY A 40 -15.16 -3.06 -6.28
CA GLY A 40 -14.11 -3.06 -5.25
C GLY A 40 -13.14 -4.23 -5.36
N THR A 41 -13.49 -5.35 -6.00
CA THR A 41 -12.59 -6.47 -6.28
C THR A 41 -11.95 -6.36 -7.66
N GLY A 42 -12.64 -5.67 -8.60
CA GLY A 42 -12.17 -5.50 -9.96
C GLY A 42 -13.05 -4.57 -10.79
N VAL A 43 -12.80 -4.60 -12.10
CA VAL A 43 -13.61 -3.92 -13.11
C VAL A 43 -14.04 -4.94 -14.16
N CYS A 44 -15.35 -5.00 -14.44
CA CYS A 44 -15.93 -5.86 -15.47
C CYS A 44 -16.48 -5.01 -16.61
N GLN A 45 -16.21 -5.39 -17.85
CA GLN A 45 -16.91 -4.84 -19.00
C GLN A 45 -18.30 -5.49 -19.12
N CYS A 46 -19.33 -4.66 -19.02
CA CYS A 46 -20.72 -5.09 -19.18
C CYS A 46 -21.26 -4.59 -20.52
N VAL A 47 -21.70 -5.50 -21.38
CA VAL A 47 -22.20 -5.20 -22.72
C VAL A 47 -23.71 -5.06 -22.67
N ALA A 48 -24.19 -3.84 -22.88
CA ALA A 48 -25.60 -3.46 -22.87
C ALA A 48 -26.07 -3.23 -24.30
N SER A 49 -26.80 -4.17 -24.90
CA SER A 49 -27.37 -4.00 -26.23
C SER A 49 -28.81 -3.53 -26.16
N LEU A 50 -29.24 -2.71 -27.14
CA LEU A 50 -30.63 -2.29 -27.28
C LEU A 50 -31.59 -3.49 -27.46
N ALA A 51 -31.11 -4.54 -28.13
CA ALA A 51 -31.92 -5.73 -28.39
C ALA A 51 -32.22 -6.53 -27.13
N ASP A 52 -31.26 -6.65 -26.22
CA ASP A 52 -31.38 -7.44 -25.00
C ASP A 52 -32.05 -6.67 -23.86
N LEU A 53 -31.83 -5.35 -23.74
CA LEU A 53 -32.33 -4.54 -22.66
C LEU A 53 -33.71 -3.90 -22.93
N GLY A 54 -34.06 -3.72 -24.22
CA GLY A 54 -35.20 -2.90 -24.61
C GLY A 54 -34.93 -1.40 -24.56
N ALA A 55 -35.80 -0.60 -25.17
CA ALA A 55 -35.60 0.84 -25.41
C ALA A 55 -35.44 1.64 -24.10
N ASP A 56 -36.27 1.40 -23.11
CA ASP A 56 -36.33 2.21 -21.88
C ASP A 56 -35.04 2.02 -21.03
N ARG A 57 -34.63 0.77 -20.82
CA ARG A 57 -33.42 0.47 -20.04
C ARG A 57 -32.14 0.89 -20.79
N PHE A 58 -32.12 0.75 -22.11
CA PHE A 58 -31.02 1.21 -22.94
C PHE A 58 -30.89 2.73 -22.88
N ALA A 59 -31.99 3.49 -22.97
CA ALA A 59 -31.99 4.94 -22.83
C ALA A 59 -31.57 5.38 -21.41
N ALA A 60 -32.02 4.66 -20.37
CA ALA A 60 -31.56 4.92 -19.00
C ALA A 60 -30.03 4.73 -18.85
N ALA A 61 -29.47 3.68 -19.46
CA ALA A 61 -28.05 3.45 -19.48
C ALA A 61 -27.26 4.55 -20.22
N ASP A 62 -27.87 5.18 -21.23
CA ASP A 62 -27.23 6.27 -21.97
C ASP A 62 -27.04 7.54 -21.11
N HIS A 63 -27.93 7.79 -20.18
CA HIS A 63 -27.93 8.98 -19.31
C HIS A 63 -27.15 8.79 -17.99
N MET A 64 -26.64 7.59 -17.68
CA MET A 64 -25.87 7.36 -16.46
C MET A 64 -24.55 8.13 -16.45
N GLY A 65 -24.32 8.90 -15.38
CA GLY A 65 -23.05 9.55 -15.09
C GLY A 65 -22.03 8.59 -14.47
N GLN A 66 -20.77 8.96 -14.52
CA GLN A 66 -19.70 8.24 -13.84
C GLN A 66 -19.99 8.16 -12.33
N GLU A 67 -19.68 7.02 -11.71
CA GLU A 67 -19.95 6.69 -10.31
C GLU A 67 -21.43 6.49 -9.94
N THR A 68 -22.35 6.42 -10.93
CA THR A 68 -23.70 5.91 -10.69
C THR A 68 -23.61 4.52 -10.06
N SER A 69 -24.29 4.30 -8.93
CA SER A 69 -24.42 2.97 -8.34
C SER A 69 -25.53 2.18 -9.00
N LEU A 70 -25.24 0.91 -9.28
CA LEU A 70 -26.12 0.09 -10.12
C LEU A 70 -26.02 -1.41 -9.77
N GLU A 71 -27.06 -2.13 -10.12
CA GLU A 71 -27.10 -3.57 -10.18
C GLU A 71 -27.25 -3.99 -11.65
N VAL A 72 -26.41 -4.92 -12.09
CA VAL A 72 -26.47 -5.46 -13.46
C VAL A 72 -26.57 -6.97 -13.41
N THR A 73 -27.48 -7.53 -14.18
CA THR A 73 -27.63 -8.97 -14.33
C THR A 73 -27.39 -9.36 -15.78
N GLY A 74 -26.62 -10.41 -15.99
CA GLY A 74 -26.29 -10.88 -17.31
C GLY A 74 -25.53 -12.21 -17.32
N VAL A 75 -25.16 -12.68 -18.50
CA VAL A 75 -24.42 -13.92 -18.70
C VAL A 75 -22.93 -13.64 -18.81
N VAL A 76 -22.14 -14.33 -18.01
CA VAL A 76 -20.68 -14.24 -18.03
C VAL A 76 -20.14 -14.88 -19.30
N ARG A 77 -19.27 -14.17 -20.02
CA ARG A 77 -18.59 -14.65 -21.21
C ARG A 77 -17.10 -14.43 -21.14
N GLU A 78 -16.33 -15.38 -21.65
CA GLU A 78 -14.90 -15.19 -21.84
C GLU A 78 -14.65 -14.22 -23.00
N ASP A 79 -13.89 -13.15 -22.75
CA ASP A 79 -13.28 -12.30 -23.80
C ASP A 79 -11.89 -11.87 -23.32
N LYS A 80 -10.86 -12.35 -24.02
CA LYS A 80 -9.44 -12.04 -23.72
C LYS A 80 -9.12 -10.55 -23.78
N ARG A 81 -9.96 -9.73 -24.40
CA ARG A 81 -9.80 -8.26 -24.52
C ARG A 81 -10.44 -7.53 -23.34
N ALA A 82 -11.36 -8.19 -22.63
CA ALA A 82 -12.02 -7.60 -21.46
C ALA A 82 -11.08 -7.58 -20.23
N PRO A 83 -11.23 -6.62 -19.32
CA PRO A 83 -10.53 -6.63 -18.05
C PRO A 83 -10.77 -7.96 -17.30
N GLY A 84 -9.71 -8.61 -16.85
CA GLY A 84 -9.80 -9.90 -16.16
C GLY A 84 -10.14 -11.10 -17.06
N GLY A 85 -10.30 -10.91 -18.39
CA GLY A 85 -10.58 -11.99 -19.35
C GLY A 85 -12.05 -12.38 -19.46
N PHE A 86 -12.95 -11.67 -18.78
CA PHE A 86 -14.39 -11.94 -18.76
C PHE A 86 -15.20 -10.66 -18.92
N GLU A 87 -16.36 -10.79 -19.58
CA GLU A 87 -17.35 -9.73 -19.70
C GLU A 87 -18.75 -10.24 -19.35
N LEU A 88 -19.65 -9.34 -19.08
CA LEU A 88 -21.05 -9.65 -18.80
C LEU A 88 -21.95 -9.16 -19.91
N THR A 89 -22.65 -10.07 -20.61
CA THR A 89 -23.71 -9.70 -21.56
C THR A 89 -24.99 -9.42 -20.78
N LEU A 90 -25.41 -8.17 -20.72
CA LEU A 90 -26.49 -7.71 -19.83
C LEU A 90 -27.88 -8.14 -20.33
N LYS A 91 -28.70 -8.57 -19.37
CA LYS A 91 -30.14 -8.77 -19.49
C LYS A 91 -30.94 -7.73 -18.74
N SER A 92 -30.36 -7.15 -17.68
CA SER A 92 -31.01 -6.07 -16.94
C SER A 92 -30.02 -5.11 -16.33
N ILE A 93 -30.48 -3.88 -16.14
CA ILE A 93 -29.77 -2.81 -15.40
C ILE A 93 -30.79 -2.17 -14.47
N GLU A 94 -30.41 -2.01 -13.21
CA GLU A 94 -31.13 -1.26 -12.20
C GLU A 94 -30.23 -0.15 -11.65
N ILE A 95 -30.68 1.10 -11.74
CA ILE A 95 -29.97 2.25 -11.18
C ILE A 95 -30.40 2.40 -9.73
N VAL A 96 -29.48 2.14 -8.82
CA VAL A 96 -29.69 2.27 -7.37
C VAL A 96 -29.66 3.74 -6.95
N SER A 97 -28.64 4.47 -7.42
CA SER A 97 -28.50 5.91 -7.18
C SER A 97 -27.74 6.55 -8.33
N PRO A 98 -28.34 7.51 -9.02
CA PRO A 98 -27.64 8.25 -10.08
C PRO A 98 -26.56 9.16 -9.48
N ALA A 99 -25.44 9.30 -10.17
CA ALA A 99 -24.40 10.28 -9.86
C ALA A 99 -24.36 11.33 -10.97
N THR A 100 -24.22 12.60 -10.54
CA THR A 100 -24.04 13.76 -11.41
C THR A 100 -22.78 14.50 -10.99
N ASP A 101 -22.16 15.19 -11.93
CA ASP A 101 -21.05 16.12 -11.66
C ASP A 101 -19.85 15.52 -10.92
N TYR A 102 -19.50 14.26 -11.24
CA TYR A 102 -18.32 13.63 -10.66
C TYR A 102 -17.03 14.37 -11.07
N PRO A 103 -16.25 14.92 -10.11
CA PRO A 103 -15.22 15.91 -10.43
C PRO A 103 -13.97 15.30 -11.08
N ILE A 104 -13.66 14.01 -10.83
CA ILE A 104 -12.50 13.33 -11.42
C ILE A 104 -12.90 12.71 -12.75
N THR A 105 -12.59 13.42 -13.83
CA THR A 105 -12.86 12.98 -15.21
C THR A 105 -11.66 12.22 -15.79
N PRO A 106 -11.78 11.62 -17.00
CA PRO A 106 -10.65 10.97 -17.67
C PRO A 106 -9.50 11.88 -18.11
N LYS A 107 -9.58 13.20 -17.85
CA LYS A 107 -8.51 14.16 -18.12
C LYS A 107 -7.42 14.06 -17.04
N ASP A 108 -6.21 14.52 -17.39
CA ASP A 108 -5.15 14.67 -16.40
C ASP A 108 -5.50 15.76 -15.38
N HIS A 109 -5.34 15.42 -14.13
CA HIS A 109 -5.58 16.30 -12.98
C HIS A 109 -4.29 16.52 -12.20
N GLY A 110 -4.05 17.76 -11.77
CA GLY A 110 -2.92 18.10 -10.92
C GLY A 110 -3.03 17.42 -9.53
N VAL A 111 -1.87 17.17 -8.92
CA VAL A 111 -1.79 16.46 -7.62
C VAL A 111 -2.56 17.20 -6.52
N ALA A 112 -2.53 18.53 -6.48
CA ALA A 112 -3.27 19.32 -5.48
C ALA A 112 -4.78 19.07 -5.58
N PHE A 113 -5.35 19.13 -6.79
CA PHE A 113 -6.77 18.83 -7.02
C PHE A 113 -7.13 17.40 -6.59
N LEU A 114 -6.27 16.42 -6.91
CA LEU A 114 -6.50 15.02 -6.52
C LEU A 114 -6.44 14.82 -5.00
N LEU A 115 -5.55 15.52 -4.31
CA LEU A 115 -5.45 15.48 -2.84
C LEU A 115 -6.68 16.13 -2.17
N ASP A 116 -7.21 17.22 -2.72
CA ASP A 116 -8.44 17.85 -2.24
C ASP A 116 -9.66 16.92 -2.43
N ASN A 117 -9.61 16.09 -3.48
CA ASN A 117 -10.63 15.10 -3.81
C ASN A 117 -10.19 13.66 -3.47
N ARG A 118 -9.28 13.44 -2.49
CA ARG A 118 -8.70 12.12 -2.21
C ARG A 118 -9.72 11.04 -1.85
N HIS A 119 -10.83 11.40 -1.23
CA HIS A 119 -11.96 10.51 -0.93
C HIS A 119 -12.63 9.92 -2.18
N LEU A 120 -12.50 10.59 -3.32
CA LEU A 120 -12.93 10.10 -4.63
C LEU A 120 -11.75 9.47 -5.40
N TRP A 121 -10.56 10.04 -5.27
CA TRP A 121 -9.36 9.57 -5.96
C TRP A 121 -8.99 8.13 -5.62
N ILE A 122 -9.25 7.69 -4.38
CA ILE A 122 -9.02 6.29 -3.96
C ILE A 122 -9.79 5.26 -4.81
N ARG A 123 -10.81 5.68 -5.56
CA ARG A 123 -11.58 4.82 -6.48
C ARG A 123 -10.87 4.57 -7.80
N SER A 124 -9.82 5.33 -8.12
CA SER A 124 -9.03 5.11 -9.34
C SER A 124 -8.28 3.78 -9.25
N SER A 125 -8.07 3.12 -10.39
CA SER A 125 -7.38 1.82 -10.47
C SER A 125 -5.97 1.88 -9.87
N ARG A 126 -5.25 2.98 -10.06
CA ARG A 126 -3.91 3.18 -9.50
C ARG A 126 -3.92 3.26 -7.97
N GLN A 127 -4.80 4.09 -7.38
CA GLN A 127 -4.88 4.22 -5.92
C GLN A 127 -5.41 2.94 -5.28
N HIS A 128 -6.38 2.30 -5.91
CA HIS A 128 -6.88 1.00 -5.49
C HIS A 128 -5.76 -0.04 -5.43
N ALA A 129 -4.93 -0.13 -6.48
CA ALA A 129 -3.80 -1.04 -6.51
C ALA A 129 -2.76 -0.73 -5.41
N ILE A 130 -2.43 0.55 -5.18
CA ILE A 130 -1.53 0.97 -4.09
C ILE A 130 -2.07 0.52 -2.74
N LEU A 131 -3.35 0.77 -2.46
CA LEU A 131 -3.96 0.42 -1.18
C LEU A 131 -4.07 -1.09 -0.96
N ARG A 132 -4.32 -1.89 -2.02
CA ARG A 132 -4.29 -3.35 -1.93
C ARG A 132 -2.89 -3.89 -1.63
N VAL A 133 -1.85 -3.34 -2.27
CA VAL A 133 -0.46 -3.68 -1.95
C VAL A 133 -0.13 -3.30 -0.51
N ARG A 134 -0.50 -2.08 -0.08
CA ARG A 134 -0.31 -1.64 1.31
C ARG A 134 -0.98 -2.59 2.31
N SER A 135 -2.24 -2.95 2.08
CA SER A 135 -2.98 -3.89 2.93
C SER A 135 -2.29 -5.26 3.03
N GLU A 136 -1.72 -5.75 1.91
CA GLU A 136 -0.95 -7.00 1.92
C GLU A 136 0.33 -6.89 2.75
N VAL A 137 1.05 -5.77 2.62
CA VAL A 137 2.25 -5.49 3.42
C VAL A 137 1.91 -5.48 4.91
N GLU A 138 0.84 -4.79 5.30
CA GLU A 138 0.40 -4.72 6.70
C GLU A 138 0.00 -6.09 7.27
N SER A 139 -0.67 -6.91 6.46
CA SER A 139 -1.01 -8.30 6.84
C SER A 139 0.26 -9.17 6.93
N ALA A 140 1.17 -9.03 5.97
CA ALA A 140 2.43 -9.77 5.96
C ALA A 140 3.30 -9.47 7.19
N CYS A 141 3.36 -8.20 7.62
CA CYS A 141 4.07 -7.82 8.84
C CYS A 141 3.51 -8.57 10.07
N ARG A 142 2.19 -8.56 10.23
CA ARG A 142 1.54 -9.23 11.38
C ARG A 142 1.74 -10.73 11.36
N ASP A 143 1.54 -11.36 10.21
CA ASP A 143 1.68 -12.81 10.05
C ASP A 143 3.13 -13.24 10.31
N PHE A 144 4.11 -12.51 9.79
CA PHE A 144 5.54 -12.81 10.00
C PHE A 144 5.90 -12.88 11.48
N PHE A 145 5.49 -11.89 12.25
CA PHE A 145 5.81 -11.84 13.68
C PHE A 145 4.97 -12.83 14.48
N HIS A 146 3.68 -12.97 14.16
CA HIS A 146 2.80 -13.92 14.82
C HIS A 146 3.29 -15.38 14.67
N GLU A 147 3.65 -15.78 13.45
CA GLU A 147 4.19 -17.11 13.17
C GLU A 147 5.50 -17.43 13.91
N ARG A 148 6.25 -16.38 14.31
CA ARG A 148 7.51 -16.50 15.07
C ARG A 148 7.36 -16.31 16.57
N GLY A 149 6.12 -16.26 17.04
CA GLY A 149 5.77 -16.19 18.47
C GLY A 149 6.00 -14.83 19.10
N PHE A 150 6.00 -13.75 18.32
CA PHE A 150 5.99 -12.40 18.84
C PHE A 150 4.60 -12.03 19.35
N VAL A 151 4.57 -11.26 20.42
CA VAL A 151 3.34 -10.64 20.94
C VAL A 151 3.21 -9.24 20.35
N LEU A 152 2.06 -8.94 19.72
CA LEU A 152 1.72 -7.57 19.33
C LEU A 152 1.53 -6.74 20.60
N PHE A 153 2.32 -5.71 20.76
CA PHE A 153 2.37 -4.86 21.93
C PHE A 153 2.14 -3.40 21.54
N ASP A 154 0.88 -3.00 21.45
CA ASP A 154 0.51 -1.65 21.01
C ASP A 154 0.94 -0.61 22.06
N ALA A 155 1.74 0.36 21.61
CA ALA A 155 2.20 1.47 22.45
C ALA A 155 1.18 2.61 22.48
N PRO A 156 1.12 3.41 23.56
CA PRO A 156 0.30 4.61 23.60
C PRO A 156 0.70 5.64 22.54
N ILE A 157 -0.29 6.27 21.92
CA ILE A 157 -0.07 7.38 20.99
C ILE A 157 0.23 8.68 21.72
N LEU A 158 -0.45 8.91 22.85
CA LEU A 158 -0.22 10.06 23.72
C LEU A 158 0.82 9.68 24.79
N THR A 159 1.94 10.38 24.80
CA THR A 159 3.06 10.09 25.70
C THR A 159 3.58 11.38 26.37
N PRO A 160 4.09 11.32 27.60
CA PRO A 160 4.77 12.45 28.23
C PRO A 160 6.26 12.56 27.83
N THR A 161 6.81 11.59 27.10
CA THR A 161 8.25 11.44 26.79
C THR A 161 8.53 11.56 25.30
N SER A 162 9.72 12.12 24.98
CA SER A 162 10.34 11.95 23.65
C SER A 162 11.10 10.63 23.60
N CYS A 163 11.15 10.00 22.45
CA CYS A 163 11.94 8.79 22.19
C CYS A 163 13.21 9.10 21.35
N GLU A 164 13.04 9.97 20.37
CA GLU A 164 14.14 10.37 19.48
C GLU A 164 14.88 11.61 20.03
N GLY A 165 16.13 11.76 19.63
CA GLY A 165 16.98 12.90 20.03
C GLY A 165 16.57 14.26 19.49
N THR A 166 15.42 14.37 18.82
CA THR A 166 14.88 15.62 18.29
C THR A 166 14.04 16.34 19.33
N THR A 167 14.12 17.68 19.33
CA THR A 167 13.44 18.52 20.31
C THR A 167 12.02 18.90 19.91
N ASN A 168 11.61 18.66 18.67
CA ASN A 168 10.33 19.09 18.14
C ASN A 168 9.29 17.97 18.27
N LEU A 169 8.29 18.17 19.11
CA LEU A 169 7.18 17.26 19.33
C LEU A 169 5.85 17.96 18.98
N PHE A 170 4.87 17.19 18.51
CA PHE A 170 3.48 17.69 18.47
C PHE A 170 2.90 17.68 19.88
N GLU A 171 2.83 18.86 20.47
CA GLU A 171 2.34 19.07 21.81
C GLU A 171 0.81 19.18 21.82
N LEU A 172 0.19 18.61 22.84
CA LEU A 172 -1.25 18.62 23.10
C LEU A 172 -1.51 19.04 24.56
N ASP A 173 -2.57 19.82 24.77
CA ASP A 173 -3.09 20.06 26.13
C ASP A 173 -3.81 18.79 26.63
N TYR A 174 -3.39 18.26 27.76
CA TYR A 174 -4.00 17.06 28.33
C TYR A 174 -4.86 17.46 29.55
N PHE A 175 -6.14 17.73 29.25
CA PHE A 175 -7.18 18.14 30.22
C PHE A 175 -6.90 19.41 31.02
N GLY A 176 -6.05 20.32 30.54
CA GLY A 176 -5.62 21.50 31.23
C GLY A 176 -4.70 21.27 32.45
N GLU A 177 -4.31 20.02 32.71
CA GLU A 177 -3.49 19.63 33.87
C GLU A 177 -2.01 19.48 33.52
N ARG A 178 -1.72 18.97 32.34
CA ARG A 178 -0.35 18.69 31.84
C ARG A 178 -0.30 18.66 30.33
N LYS A 179 0.92 18.58 29.79
CA LYS A 179 1.17 18.39 28.35
C LYS A 179 1.30 16.91 28.06
N ALA A 180 0.81 16.51 26.88
CA ALA A 180 1.10 15.25 26.24
C ALA A 180 1.64 15.51 24.84
N TYR A 181 2.26 14.53 24.25
CA TYR A 181 2.84 14.61 22.91
C TYR A 181 2.40 13.43 22.09
N LEU A 182 2.29 13.63 20.76
CA LEU A 182 2.15 12.52 19.84
C LEU A 182 3.46 11.73 19.75
N THR A 183 3.36 10.41 19.87
CA THR A 183 4.52 9.52 19.95
C THR A 183 5.41 9.58 18.72
N GLN A 184 6.72 9.48 18.92
CA GLN A 184 7.71 9.35 17.86
C GLN A 184 8.05 7.88 17.57
N SER A 185 7.77 6.95 18.50
CA SER A 185 8.11 5.53 18.42
C SER A 185 7.38 4.77 19.54
N GLY A 186 7.13 3.49 19.28
CA GLY A 186 6.68 2.55 20.31
C GLY A 186 7.81 1.92 21.13
N GLN A 187 9.06 2.21 20.79
CA GLN A 187 10.26 1.53 21.31
C GLN A 187 10.31 1.43 22.83
N LEU A 188 10.17 2.54 23.54
CA LEU A 188 10.32 2.55 25.01
C LEU A 188 9.30 1.66 25.73
N TYR A 189 8.09 1.53 25.18
CA TYR A 189 7.07 0.62 25.68
C TYR A 189 7.34 -0.81 25.26
N ALA A 190 7.79 -1.02 24.03
CA ALA A 190 8.13 -2.35 23.49
C ALA A 190 9.34 -2.95 24.21
N GLU A 191 10.36 -2.17 24.60
CA GLU A 191 11.46 -2.62 25.45
C GLU A 191 10.95 -3.18 26.79
N ALA A 192 10.03 -2.46 27.46
CA ALA A 192 9.42 -2.96 28.69
C ALA A 192 8.58 -4.23 28.42
N GLY A 193 7.89 -4.29 27.28
CA GLY A 193 7.17 -5.48 26.83
C GLY A 193 8.09 -6.67 26.58
N ALA A 194 9.27 -6.48 25.97
CA ALA A 194 10.25 -7.51 25.74
C ALA A 194 10.80 -8.12 27.03
N LEU A 195 10.94 -7.34 28.10
CA LEU A 195 11.32 -7.84 29.42
C LEU A 195 10.26 -8.77 30.03
N ALA A 196 8.99 -8.64 29.61
CA ALA A 196 7.90 -9.47 30.11
C ALA A 196 7.59 -10.68 29.21
N PHE A 197 7.70 -10.52 27.90
CA PHE A 197 7.26 -11.53 26.91
C PHE A 197 8.42 -12.11 26.08
N GLY A 198 9.62 -11.57 26.16
CA GLY A 198 10.81 -12.01 25.43
C GLY A 198 10.87 -11.53 23.99
N LYS A 199 9.74 -11.58 23.26
CA LYS A 199 9.61 -11.12 21.87
C LYS A 199 8.31 -10.36 21.71
N VAL A 200 8.41 -9.09 21.38
CA VAL A 200 7.24 -8.23 21.11
C VAL A 200 7.46 -7.45 19.83
N TYR A 201 6.40 -6.91 19.27
CA TYR A 201 6.49 -5.89 18.23
C TYR A 201 5.37 -4.87 18.38
N CYS A 202 5.66 -3.62 18.06
CA CYS A 202 4.68 -2.56 17.91
C CYS A 202 4.41 -2.34 16.42
N PHE A 203 3.17 -2.09 16.04
CA PHE A 203 2.84 -1.69 14.68
C PHE A 203 1.77 -0.59 14.74
N GLY A 204 2.22 0.64 14.78
CA GLY A 204 1.36 1.78 15.07
C GLY A 204 1.80 3.10 14.42
N PRO A 205 0.93 4.12 14.51
CA PRO A 205 1.23 5.45 14.00
C PRO A 205 2.30 6.15 14.82
N THR A 206 3.19 6.83 14.13
CA THR A 206 4.25 7.66 14.70
C THR A 206 4.30 9.02 14.02
N PHE A 207 4.84 10.02 14.72
CA PHE A 207 4.76 11.41 14.34
C PHE A 207 6.13 12.09 14.43
N ARG A 208 6.45 12.89 13.42
CA ARG A 208 7.66 13.73 13.37
C ARG A 208 7.24 15.17 13.13
N ALA A 209 7.55 16.06 14.07
CA ALA A 209 7.14 17.46 14.00
C ALA A 209 8.05 18.34 13.13
N GLU A 210 9.13 17.79 12.60
CA GLU A 210 10.06 18.47 11.72
C GLU A 210 9.43 18.74 10.35
N LYS A 211 9.58 19.97 9.88
CA LYS A 211 9.17 20.35 8.52
C LYS A 211 10.22 19.91 7.52
N SER A 212 10.10 18.69 7.00
CA SER A 212 10.96 18.21 5.93
C SER A 212 10.29 18.33 4.57
N LYS A 213 11.08 18.72 3.55
CA LYS A 213 10.66 18.78 2.14
C LYS A 213 11.19 17.60 1.32
N THR A 214 11.78 16.60 1.94
CA THR A 214 12.33 15.46 1.22
C THR A 214 11.23 14.47 0.81
N ARG A 215 11.51 13.64 -0.18
CA ARG A 215 10.58 12.60 -0.65
C ARG A 215 10.43 11.41 0.34
N ARG A 216 11.29 11.32 1.36
CA ARG A 216 11.38 10.19 2.27
C ARG A 216 10.83 10.49 3.67
N HIS A 217 10.52 11.77 3.98
CA HIS A 217 10.06 12.15 5.30
C HIS A 217 8.57 12.51 5.28
N LEU A 218 7.82 11.86 6.13
CA LEU A 218 6.41 12.14 6.40
C LEU A 218 6.27 12.65 7.82
N THR A 219 5.25 13.48 8.05
CA THR A 219 4.90 13.99 9.38
C THR A 219 4.18 12.94 10.22
N GLU A 220 3.45 12.03 9.55
CA GLU A 220 2.74 10.91 10.15
C GLU A 220 2.98 9.67 9.29
N PHE A 221 3.35 8.57 9.92
CA PHE A 221 3.57 7.28 9.25
C PHE A 221 3.44 6.14 10.26
N TRP A 222 3.34 4.91 9.76
CA TRP A 222 3.29 3.72 10.59
C TRP A 222 4.66 3.07 10.66
N MET A 223 5.08 2.70 11.88
CA MET A 223 6.32 1.95 12.12
C MET A 223 6.00 0.52 12.55
N VAL A 224 6.86 -0.39 12.14
CA VAL A 224 6.93 -1.77 12.64
C VAL A 224 8.22 -1.89 13.43
N GLU A 225 8.10 -2.13 14.72
CA GLU A 225 9.20 -2.02 15.68
C GLU A 225 9.26 -3.30 16.53
N PRO A 226 9.99 -4.35 16.11
CA PRO A 226 10.22 -5.54 16.92
C PRO A 226 11.26 -5.28 18.00
N GLU A 227 11.02 -5.86 19.19
CA GLU A 227 11.97 -5.88 20.31
C GLU A 227 12.15 -7.31 20.81
N VAL A 228 13.40 -7.77 20.90
CA VAL A 228 13.73 -9.16 21.23
C VAL A 228 14.78 -9.20 22.34
N ALA A 229 14.39 -9.77 23.47
CA ALA A 229 15.32 -9.98 24.57
C ALA A 229 16.41 -10.98 24.19
N TYR A 230 17.65 -10.73 24.65
CA TYR A 230 18.85 -11.56 24.38
C TYR A 230 19.20 -11.71 22.89
N CYS A 231 18.77 -10.78 22.03
CA CYS A 231 19.14 -10.72 20.62
C CYS A 231 20.37 -9.83 20.47
N ASP A 232 21.40 -10.35 19.83
CA ASP A 232 22.59 -9.57 19.46
C ASP A 232 22.47 -8.98 18.05
N LEU A 233 23.47 -8.21 17.62
CA LEU A 233 23.49 -7.57 16.31
C LEU A 233 23.34 -8.56 15.15
N ASP A 234 23.92 -9.76 15.23
CA ASP A 234 23.83 -10.74 14.16
C ASP A 234 22.42 -11.33 14.09
N GLY A 235 21.79 -11.59 15.23
CA GLY A 235 20.39 -12.04 15.32
C GLY A 235 19.40 -10.97 14.84
N ASP A 236 19.64 -9.71 15.13
CA ASP A 236 18.81 -8.59 14.65
C ASP A 236 18.89 -8.45 13.13
N MET A 237 20.08 -8.48 12.56
CA MET A 237 20.28 -8.48 11.11
C MET A 237 19.61 -9.67 10.43
N GLU A 238 19.66 -10.87 11.02
CA GLU A 238 18.98 -12.05 10.50
C GLU A 238 17.45 -11.89 10.54
N LEU A 239 16.91 -11.36 11.62
CA LEU A 239 15.47 -11.07 11.72
C LEU A 239 15.05 -10.06 10.68
N ALA A 240 15.79 -8.97 10.50
CA ALA A 240 15.49 -7.91 9.55
C ALA A 240 15.51 -8.41 8.09
N GLU A 241 16.53 -9.22 7.70
CA GLU A 241 16.60 -9.75 6.33
C GLU A 241 15.46 -10.75 6.05
N GLN A 242 15.12 -11.61 7.01
CA GLN A 242 13.99 -12.53 6.89
C GLN A 242 12.65 -11.77 6.78
N PHE A 243 12.48 -10.71 7.56
CA PHE A 243 11.29 -9.89 7.55
C PHE A 243 11.06 -9.20 6.21
N VAL A 244 12.08 -8.51 5.69
CA VAL A 244 11.96 -7.82 4.39
C VAL A 244 11.74 -8.80 3.25
N SER A 245 12.51 -9.90 3.22
CA SER A 245 12.37 -10.95 2.20
C SER A 245 10.97 -11.57 2.21
N TYR A 246 10.41 -11.87 3.39
CA TYR A 246 9.07 -12.43 3.54
C TYR A 246 7.99 -11.48 3.00
N ILE A 247 8.04 -10.19 3.36
CA ILE A 247 7.05 -9.20 2.90
C ILE A 247 7.11 -9.06 1.37
N VAL A 248 8.32 -8.91 0.82
CA VAL A 248 8.51 -8.74 -0.62
C VAL A 248 8.03 -9.98 -1.38
N GLY A 249 8.42 -11.18 -0.92
CA GLY A 249 7.99 -12.44 -1.50
C GLY A 249 6.47 -12.58 -1.53
N ARG A 250 5.81 -12.25 -0.42
CA ARG A 250 4.35 -12.32 -0.31
C ARG A 250 3.61 -11.34 -1.22
N VAL A 251 4.14 -10.12 -1.36
CA VAL A 251 3.58 -9.12 -2.30
C VAL A 251 3.74 -9.60 -3.74
N LEU A 252 4.89 -10.14 -4.11
CA LEU A 252 5.12 -10.70 -5.45
C LEU A 252 4.15 -11.85 -5.76
N GLU A 253 3.93 -12.73 -4.81
CA GLU A 253 3.02 -13.88 -4.93
C GLU A 253 1.56 -13.47 -5.07
N ARG A 254 1.09 -12.52 -4.23
CA ARG A 254 -0.34 -12.26 -4.06
C ARG A 254 -0.85 -11.00 -4.76
N ARG A 255 0.04 -10.09 -5.16
CA ARG A 255 -0.31 -8.77 -5.71
C ARG A 255 0.28 -8.50 -7.10
N GLY A 256 0.51 -9.57 -7.88
CA GLY A 256 1.04 -9.46 -9.23
C GLY A 256 0.18 -8.61 -10.18
N ALA A 257 -1.16 -8.69 -10.05
CA ALA A 257 -2.08 -7.89 -10.84
C ALA A 257 -1.99 -6.39 -10.51
N GLU A 258 -1.90 -6.07 -9.22
CA GLU A 258 -1.72 -4.70 -8.73
C GLU A 258 -0.37 -4.13 -9.14
N LEU A 259 0.70 -4.90 -9.02
CA LEU A 259 2.05 -4.49 -9.47
C LEU A 259 2.08 -4.21 -10.98
N LYS A 260 1.35 -5.00 -11.78
CA LYS A 260 1.17 -4.75 -13.22
C LYS A 260 0.39 -3.46 -13.47
N THR A 261 -0.70 -3.20 -12.75
CA THR A 261 -1.48 -1.96 -12.84
C THR A 261 -0.63 -0.73 -12.49
N LEU A 262 0.32 -0.90 -11.58
CA LEU A 262 1.26 0.15 -11.19
C LEU A 262 2.46 0.28 -12.14
N GLU A 263 2.53 -0.55 -13.17
CA GLU A 263 3.67 -0.61 -14.12
C GLU A 263 5.01 -0.80 -13.40
N ARG A 264 4.99 -1.56 -12.27
CA ARG A 264 6.18 -1.77 -11.46
C ARG A 264 7.08 -2.82 -12.07
N ASP A 265 8.31 -2.44 -12.39
CA ASP A 265 9.37 -3.41 -12.66
C ASP A 265 9.65 -4.23 -11.38
N THR A 266 9.44 -5.54 -11.46
CA THR A 266 9.57 -6.46 -10.33
C THR A 266 10.95 -7.10 -10.22
N THR A 267 11.88 -6.83 -11.14
CA THR A 267 13.21 -7.47 -11.18
C THR A 267 13.96 -7.28 -9.86
N LYS A 268 14.05 -6.05 -9.37
CA LYS A 268 14.69 -5.75 -8.08
C LYS A 268 13.92 -6.33 -6.88
N LEU A 269 12.60 -6.42 -6.97
CA LEU A 269 11.79 -7.05 -5.91
C LEU A 269 12.04 -8.55 -5.85
N GLN A 270 12.18 -9.22 -7.00
CA GLN A 270 12.53 -10.64 -7.06
C GLN A 270 13.89 -10.91 -6.42
N SER A 271 14.89 -10.06 -6.67
CA SER A 271 16.19 -10.15 -6.00
C SER A 271 16.07 -9.88 -4.50
N ALA A 272 15.26 -8.90 -4.08
CA ALA A 272 15.04 -8.59 -2.67
C ALA A 272 14.27 -9.68 -1.91
N ALA A 273 13.55 -10.57 -2.58
CA ALA A 273 12.95 -11.75 -1.97
C ALA A 273 13.95 -12.90 -1.73
N GLN A 274 15.21 -12.77 -2.17
CA GLN A 274 16.23 -13.80 -2.04
C GLN A 274 17.19 -13.49 -0.89
N LEU A 275 17.45 -14.47 -0.05
CA LEU A 275 18.43 -14.41 1.03
C LEU A 275 19.74 -15.09 0.63
N PRO A 276 20.87 -14.79 1.29
CA PRO A 276 21.05 -13.75 2.32
C PRO A 276 21.24 -12.36 1.70
N TYR A 277 21.06 -11.31 2.52
CA TYR A 277 21.42 -9.96 2.13
C TYR A 277 22.91 -9.68 2.37
N PRO A 278 23.57 -8.89 1.49
CA PRO A 278 24.92 -8.41 1.73
C PRO A 278 25.01 -7.64 3.04
N ARG A 279 26.06 -7.91 3.82
CA ARG A 279 26.36 -7.21 5.07
C ARG A 279 27.73 -6.56 4.92
N ILE A 280 27.80 -5.25 5.13
CA ILE A 280 29.04 -4.49 5.06
C ILE A 280 29.20 -3.63 6.31
N SER A 281 30.45 -3.46 6.77
CA SER A 281 30.72 -2.55 7.88
C SER A 281 30.54 -1.08 7.43
N TYR A 282 30.36 -0.20 8.41
CA TYR A 282 30.36 1.24 8.17
C TYR A 282 31.67 1.70 7.49
N ASP A 283 32.84 1.15 7.91
CA ASP A 283 34.12 1.48 7.31
C ASP A 283 34.16 1.11 5.82
N GLU A 284 33.69 -0.10 5.47
CA GLU A 284 33.58 -0.53 4.06
C GLU A 284 32.62 0.36 3.27
N ALA A 285 31.50 0.78 3.88
CA ALA A 285 30.55 1.68 3.24
C ALA A 285 31.18 3.04 2.93
N ILE A 286 31.92 3.63 3.87
CA ILE A 286 32.67 4.88 3.67
C ILE A 286 33.70 4.73 2.54
N GLU A 287 34.47 3.64 2.49
CA GLU A 287 35.42 3.41 1.42
C GLU A 287 34.73 3.30 0.03
N ARG A 288 33.59 2.61 -0.06
CA ARG A 288 32.83 2.47 -1.30
C ARG A 288 32.32 3.81 -1.78
N LEU A 289 31.73 4.61 -0.90
CA LEU A 289 31.23 5.94 -1.20
C LEU A 289 32.34 6.87 -1.69
N LYS A 290 33.50 6.88 -1.03
CA LYS A 290 34.67 7.65 -1.47
C LYS A 290 35.19 7.23 -2.85
N LYS A 291 35.22 5.92 -3.15
CA LYS A 291 35.60 5.40 -4.48
C LYS A 291 34.63 5.89 -5.59
N LYS A 292 33.35 6.12 -5.25
CA LYS A 292 32.36 6.71 -6.16
C LYS A 292 32.47 8.24 -6.28
N GLY A 293 33.33 8.89 -5.53
CA GLY A 293 33.46 10.33 -5.51
C GLY A 293 32.41 11.04 -4.67
N VAL A 294 31.68 10.30 -3.82
CA VAL A 294 30.74 10.88 -2.87
C VAL A 294 31.51 11.53 -1.72
N ALA A 295 31.22 12.78 -1.42
CA ALA A 295 31.85 13.53 -0.33
C ALA A 295 31.25 13.05 1.01
N VAL A 296 31.97 12.22 1.73
CA VAL A 296 31.60 11.70 3.04
C VAL A 296 32.81 11.61 3.95
N ASN A 297 32.67 11.98 5.24
CA ASN A 297 33.71 11.85 6.23
C ASN A 297 33.40 10.66 7.16
N TRP A 298 34.42 10.08 7.71
CA TRP A 298 34.28 9.06 8.75
C TRP A 298 33.65 9.71 10.01
N GLY A 299 32.63 9.11 10.56
CA GLY A 299 31.86 9.64 11.68
C GLY A 299 30.59 10.42 11.27
N ASP A 300 30.38 10.68 9.96
CA ASP A 300 29.13 11.25 9.47
C ASP A 300 28.02 10.17 9.40
N ASP A 301 26.78 10.52 9.71
CA ASP A 301 25.63 9.67 9.41
C ASP A 301 25.30 9.76 7.90
N PHE A 302 24.79 8.67 7.32
CA PHE A 302 24.45 8.66 5.91
C PHE A 302 23.11 9.36 5.68
N GLY A 303 23.08 10.27 4.74
CA GLY A 303 21.87 10.85 4.21
C GLY A 303 21.31 10.05 3.02
N GLY A 304 20.17 10.51 2.50
CA GLY A 304 19.48 9.80 1.42
C GLY A 304 20.28 9.66 0.12
N ASP A 305 21.23 10.53 -0.14
CA ASP A 305 22.07 10.48 -1.35
C ASP A 305 23.18 9.44 -1.18
N GLU A 306 23.83 9.37 -0.01
CA GLU A 306 24.83 8.36 0.35
C GLU A 306 24.22 6.96 0.37
N GLU A 307 23.05 6.80 1.00
CA GLU A 307 22.31 5.53 1.02
C GLU A 307 21.92 5.07 -0.39
N THR A 308 21.48 6.00 -1.24
CA THR A 308 21.14 5.70 -2.64
C THR A 308 22.38 5.25 -3.41
N ALA A 309 23.48 6.01 -3.33
CA ALA A 309 24.71 5.69 -4.01
C ALA A 309 25.28 4.33 -3.59
N LEU A 310 25.16 3.97 -2.31
CA LEU A 310 25.61 2.70 -1.78
C LEU A 310 24.70 1.55 -2.23
N SER A 311 23.38 1.70 -2.08
CA SER A 311 22.41 0.65 -2.39
C SER A 311 22.37 0.28 -3.88
N GLU A 312 22.73 1.20 -4.77
CA GLU A 312 22.82 0.95 -6.21
C GLU A 312 23.92 -0.04 -6.62
N GLU A 313 24.89 -0.31 -5.73
CA GLU A 313 25.94 -1.33 -5.98
C GLU A 313 25.44 -2.76 -5.84
N PHE A 314 24.26 -2.94 -5.27
CA PHE A 314 23.74 -4.25 -4.94
C PHE A 314 22.43 -4.53 -5.71
N ASP A 315 22.23 -5.80 -6.02
CA ASP A 315 20.99 -6.28 -6.68
C ASP A 315 19.82 -6.44 -5.70
N ARG A 316 20.10 -6.41 -4.39
CA ARG A 316 19.17 -6.61 -3.29
C ARG A 316 19.49 -5.68 -2.11
N PRO A 317 18.65 -5.60 -1.08
CA PRO A 317 18.94 -4.79 0.10
C PRO A 317 20.31 -5.12 0.72
N VAL A 318 21.04 -4.09 1.14
CA VAL A 318 22.32 -4.20 1.83
C VAL A 318 22.18 -3.73 3.27
N MET A 319 22.79 -4.44 4.20
CA MET A 319 22.86 -4.06 5.61
C MET A 319 24.20 -3.41 5.91
N VAL A 320 24.15 -2.17 6.36
CA VAL A 320 25.32 -1.47 6.89
C VAL A 320 25.29 -1.55 8.40
N HIS A 321 26.36 -2.05 9.01
CA HIS A 321 26.42 -2.28 10.45
C HIS A 321 27.69 -1.71 11.07
N ARG A 322 27.74 -1.71 12.42
CA ARG A 322 28.89 -1.22 13.21
C ARG A 322 29.19 0.25 12.94
N TYR A 323 28.15 1.08 12.98
CA TYR A 323 28.33 2.52 12.97
C TYR A 323 29.14 2.97 14.19
N PRO A 324 30.00 4.00 14.04
CA PRO A 324 30.70 4.55 15.18
C PRO A 324 29.74 5.22 16.17
N THR A 325 30.02 5.10 17.47
CA THR A 325 29.23 5.74 18.53
C THR A 325 29.16 7.26 18.44
N ALA A 326 30.01 7.87 17.61
CA ALA A 326 29.96 9.31 17.36
C ALA A 326 28.71 9.74 16.56
N CYS A 327 28.13 8.85 15.72
CA CYS A 327 26.98 9.18 14.88
C CYS A 327 25.73 8.34 15.19
N LYS A 328 25.87 7.21 15.88
CA LYS A 328 24.75 6.37 16.31
C LYS A 328 24.94 5.95 17.76
N ALA A 329 23.87 6.02 18.55
CA ALA A 329 23.86 5.59 19.94
C ALA A 329 23.94 4.05 20.06
#